data_8a9288b3141a258de300ceabd02d84b6
#
_entry.id   8a9288b3141a258de300ceabd02d84b6
#
_cell.length_a   1.000
_cell.length_b   1.000
_cell.length_c   1.000
_cell.angle_alpha   90.00
_cell.angle_beta   90.00
_cell.angle_gamma   90.00
#
_symmetry.space_group_name_H-M   'P 1'
#
loop_
_entity.id
_entity.type
_entity.pdbx_description
1 polymer ?
#
loop_
_entity_poly.entity_id
_entity_poly.type
_entity_poly.pdbx_seq_one_letter_code
_entity_poly.pdbx_strand_id
1 'polypeptide(L)'
;DLFIEKNAVFVSENHAKRHNAQAFVHNGLDWDDYGAVNLAEGRDYFHFLGKAAWRVKNVKGAIGAVTKVKGEKIHVLGGTRLNINMGFRFTWHPRAKFFSMVGGKEKLTPLQHSKGLVFPVRWHEPFGLAIIESLYFGAPVFGTPYGSLPELVHEDVGFLSHSSATLSEAISQYQDYNPKTCHDYAATHFNAEVMTKAYIDFYEKVMNREKINQSTPAKILKDEPKFLNWDA
;
A
#
# COMPACT_ATOMS: atom_id res chain seq x y z
N ASP A 1 -1.75 2.96 -22.55
CA ASP A 1 -0.35 2.65 -22.95
C ASP A 1 0.17 3.52 -24.13
N LEU A 2 -0.57 4.57 -24.54
CA LEU A 2 -0.19 5.44 -25.68
C LEU A 2 1.08 6.29 -25.43
N PHE A 3 1.56 6.36 -24.20
CA PHE A 3 2.65 7.26 -23.79
C PHE A 3 3.84 6.53 -23.15
N ILE A 4 3.90 5.20 -23.23
CA ILE A 4 5.02 4.44 -22.67
C ILE A 4 6.14 4.34 -23.71
N GLU A 5 7.27 4.94 -23.40
CA GLU A 5 8.46 4.98 -24.26
C GLU A 5 9.54 4.00 -23.75
N LYS A 6 10.59 3.76 -24.58
CA LYS A 6 11.72 2.87 -24.22
C LYS A 6 12.43 3.25 -22.93
N ASN A 7 12.38 4.53 -22.57
CA ASN A 7 13.00 5.06 -21.35
C ASN A 7 11.99 5.20 -20.20
N ALA A 8 10.85 4.50 -20.24
CA ALA A 8 9.90 4.47 -19.14
C ALA A 8 10.50 3.74 -17.93
N VAL A 9 10.36 4.35 -16.75
CA VAL A 9 10.72 3.78 -15.44
C VAL A 9 9.43 3.51 -14.69
N PHE A 10 9.31 2.32 -14.11
CA PHE A 10 8.13 1.88 -13.38
C PHE A 10 8.35 2.07 -11.87
N VAL A 11 7.28 2.01 -11.09
CA VAL A 11 7.34 2.29 -9.65
C VAL A 11 7.55 1.06 -8.78
N SER A 12 7.61 -0.14 -9.38
CA SER A 12 7.96 -1.39 -8.72
C SER A 12 8.42 -2.43 -9.73
N GLU A 13 9.08 -3.46 -9.26
CA GLU A 13 9.56 -4.57 -10.12
C GLU A 13 8.37 -5.30 -10.77
N ASN A 14 7.32 -5.60 -10.01
CA ASN A 14 6.11 -6.21 -10.53
C ASN A 14 5.47 -5.34 -11.63
N HIS A 15 5.39 -4.02 -11.39
CA HIS A 15 4.83 -3.10 -12.37
C HIS A 15 5.65 -3.10 -13.67
N ALA A 16 6.99 -3.09 -13.59
CA ALA A 16 7.88 -3.19 -14.75
C ALA A 16 7.71 -4.53 -15.47
N LYS A 17 7.78 -5.65 -14.77
CA LYS A 17 7.62 -7.00 -15.34
C LYS A 17 6.29 -7.16 -16.07
N ARG A 18 5.20 -6.60 -15.56
CA ARG A 18 3.88 -6.62 -16.20
C ARG A 18 3.81 -5.82 -17.51
N HIS A 19 4.79 -4.98 -17.76
CA HIS A 19 4.94 -4.22 -19.00
C HIS A 19 6.14 -4.68 -19.84
N ASN A 20 6.67 -5.87 -19.58
CA ASN A 20 7.88 -6.38 -20.24
C ASN A 20 9.06 -5.41 -20.17
N ALA A 21 9.24 -4.80 -19.01
CA ALA A 21 10.29 -3.84 -18.72
C ALA A 21 11.17 -4.30 -17.57
N GLN A 22 12.37 -3.70 -17.46
CA GLN A 22 13.33 -3.98 -16.40
C GLN A 22 13.56 -2.78 -15.48
N ALA A 23 13.34 -1.56 -16.03
CA ALA A 23 13.63 -0.33 -15.30
C ALA A 23 12.51 -0.01 -14.29
N PHE A 24 12.85 0.01 -13.01
CA PHE A 24 11.95 0.48 -11.97
C PHE A 24 12.71 1.24 -10.88
N VAL A 25 11.97 2.12 -10.19
CA VAL A 25 12.42 2.83 -8.99
C VAL A 25 11.26 2.81 -8.02
N HIS A 26 11.46 2.31 -6.80
CA HIS A 26 10.46 2.42 -5.76
C HIS A 26 10.21 3.89 -5.41
N ASN A 27 8.95 4.25 -5.18
CA ASN A 27 8.63 5.57 -4.68
C ASN A 27 9.22 5.78 -3.28
N GLY A 28 9.74 6.97 -3.05
CA GLY A 28 10.18 7.45 -1.75
C GLY A 28 9.37 8.66 -1.32
N LEU A 29 9.31 8.90 -0.03
CA LEU A 29 8.65 10.05 0.57
C LEU A 29 9.67 10.91 1.31
N ASP A 30 9.42 12.20 1.35
CA ASP A 30 10.14 13.10 2.25
C ASP A 30 9.57 12.93 3.66
N TRP A 31 10.34 12.26 4.51
CA TRP A 31 9.89 11.94 5.85
C TRP A 31 9.84 13.16 6.78
N ASP A 32 10.49 14.26 6.42
CA ASP A 32 10.39 15.52 7.16
C ASP A 32 8.96 16.10 7.10
N ASP A 33 8.24 15.85 6.01
CA ASP A 33 6.82 16.20 5.88
C ASP A 33 5.89 15.40 6.82
N TYR A 34 6.36 14.25 7.32
CA TYR A 34 5.62 13.36 8.21
C TYR A 34 5.91 13.61 9.70
N GLY A 35 7.01 14.30 9.99
CA GLY A 35 7.41 14.67 11.33
C GLY A 35 7.92 13.51 12.19
N ALA A 36 8.16 13.79 13.45
CA ALA A 36 8.66 12.78 14.40
C ALA A 36 7.60 11.74 14.72
N VAL A 37 8.01 10.46 14.73
CA VAL A 37 7.16 9.31 15.04
C VAL A 37 7.42 8.86 16.48
N ASN A 38 6.36 8.73 17.28
CA ASN A 38 6.42 8.15 18.63
C ASN A 38 6.06 6.66 18.58
N LEU A 39 7.04 5.79 18.50
CA LEU A 39 6.83 4.35 18.40
C LEU A 39 6.30 3.71 19.69
N ALA A 40 6.42 4.39 20.84
CA ALA A 40 5.93 3.93 22.14
C ALA A 40 4.48 4.32 22.41
N GLU A 41 3.84 5.08 21.52
CA GLU A 41 2.47 5.54 21.71
C GLU A 41 1.46 4.40 21.59
N GLY A 42 0.39 4.49 22.38
CA GLY A 42 -0.67 3.48 22.39
C GLY A 42 -1.39 3.36 21.05
N ARG A 43 -1.67 2.13 20.64
CA ARG A 43 -2.31 1.80 19.36
C ARG A 43 -3.69 1.21 19.60
N ASP A 44 -4.74 1.84 19.02
CA ASP A 44 -6.13 1.57 19.40
C ASP A 44 -6.94 0.84 18.32
N TYR A 45 -6.53 0.94 17.04
CA TYR A 45 -7.30 0.45 15.91
C TYR A 45 -6.40 0.09 14.74
N PHE A 46 -6.91 -0.70 13.82
CA PHE A 46 -6.32 -0.88 12.49
C PHE A 46 -6.79 0.22 11.55
N HIS A 47 -6.07 0.46 10.46
CA HIS A 47 -6.53 1.40 9.46
C HIS A 47 -6.57 0.80 8.05
N PHE A 48 -7.39 1.39 7.22
CA PHE A 48 -7.37 1.27 5.77
C PHE A 48 -7.05 2.66 5.21
N LEU A 49 -6.09 2.75 4.31
CA LEU A 49 -5.69 4.02 3.69
C LEU A 49 -5.80 3.91 2.17
N GLY A 50 -6.71 4.67 1.58
CA GLY A 50 -6.92 4.69 0.14
C GLY A 50 -8.34 5.05 -0.25
N LYS A 51 -8.56 5.25 -1.55
CA LYS A 51 -9.88 5.62 -2.07
C LYS A 51 -10.90 4.50 -1.86
N ALA A 52 -11.65 4.57 -0.75
CA ALA A 52 -12.65 3.56 -0.36
C ALA A 52 -13.73 3.33 -1.44
N ALA A 53 -13.96 4.32 -2.30
CA ALA A 53 -14.86 4.21 -3.45
C ALA A 53 -14.38 3.21 -4.50
N TRP A 54 -13.08 2.96 -4.62
CA TRP A 54 -12.52 2.02 -5.60
C TRP A 54 -12.71 0.58 -5.12
N ARG A 55 -13.53 -0.17 -5.87
CA ARG A 55 -13.85 -1.58 -5.52
C ARG A 55 -12.61 -2.47 -5.46
N VAL A 56 -11.60 -2.19 -6.29
CA VAL A 56 -10.34 -2.93 -6.32
C VAL A 56 -9.51 -2.74 -5.04
N LYS A 57 -9.71 -1.66 -4.28
CA LYS A 57 -9.07 -1.44 -2.98
C LYS A 57 -9.71 -2.26 -1.84
N ASN A 58 -10.91 -2.81 -2.07
CA ASN A 58 -11.56 -3.78 -1.20
C ASN A 58 -11.75 -3.35 0.26
N VAL A 59 -12.25 -2.13 0.48
CA VAL A 59 -12.52 -1.64 1.84
C VAL A 59 -13.46 -2.56 2.65
N LYS A 60 -14.41 -3.25 1.98
CA LYS A 60 -15.29 -4.22 2.66
C LYS A 60 -14.51 -5.42 3.18
N GLY A 61 -13.56 -5.93 2.39
CA GLY A 61 -12.66 -7.00 2.82
C GLY A 61 -11.79 -6.58 4.01
N ALA A 62 -11.26 -5.35 4.01
CA ALA A 62 -10.50 -4.83 5.15
C ALA A 62 -11.34 -4.76 6.43
N ILE A 63 -12.56 -4.22 6.35
CA ILE A 63 -13.48 -4.17 7.48
C ILE A 63 -13.82 -5.60 7.96
N GLY A 64 -14.12 -6.51 7.03
CA GLY A 64 -14.44 -7.90 7.34
C GLY A 64 -13.30 -8.62 8.07
N ALA A 65 -12.07 -8.51 7.56
CA ALA A 65 -10.89 -9.13 8.18
C ALA A 65 -10.65 -8.63 9.62
N VAL A 66 -10.68 -7.30 9.83
CA VAL A 66 -10.48 -6.73 11.17
C VAL A 66 -11.62 -7.10 12.12
N THR A 67 -12.86 -7.07 11.66
CA THR A 67 -14.02 -7.26 12.54
C THR A 67 -14.31 -8.72 12.85
N LYS A 68 -13.67 -9.67 12.20
CA LYS A 68 -13.61 -11.08 12.62
C LYS A 68 -12.81 -11.22 13.93
N VAL A 69 -11.85 -10.36 14.18
CA VAL A 69 -11.11 -10.33 15.45
C VAL A 69 -11.94 -9.62 16.53
N LYS A 70 -12.14 -10.30 17.66
CA LYS A 70 -12.98 -9.78 18.76
C LYS A 70 -12.42 -8.48 19.33
N GLY A 71 -13.25 -7.46 19.42
CA GLY A 71 -12.89 -6.16 20.01
C GLY A 71 -12.18 -5.20 19.04
N GLU A 72 -11.60 -5.67 17.95
CA GLU A 72 -10.83 -4.82 17.05
C GLU A 72 -11.72 -3.86 16.23
N LYS A 73 -11.15 -2.68 15.95
CA LYS A 73 -11.80 -1.57 15.23
C LYS A 73 -10.96 -1.19 14.03
N ILE A 74 -11.60 -0.59 13.02
CA ILE A 74 -10.90 -0.09 11.84
C ILE A 74 -11.29 1.35 11.53
N HIS A 75 -10.30 2.18 11.24
CA HIS A 75 -10.45 3.52 10.69
C HIS A 75 -10.23 3.48 9.18
N VAL A 76 -11.21 3.96 8.42
CA VAL A 76 -11.16 4.03 6.95
C VAL A 76 -10.80 5.45 6.56
N LEU A 77 -9.55 5.63 6.11
CA LEU A 77 -8.98 6.90 5.69
C LEU A 77 -9.04 6.99 4.16
N GLY A 78 -9.86 7.91 3.64
CA GLY A 78 -9.98 8.15 2.20
C GLY A 78 -11.32 7.79 1.59
N GLY A 79 -12.41 8.08 2.27
CA GLY A 79 -13.76 7.96 1.72
C GLY A 79 -14.86 7.92 2.76
N THR A 80 -16.09 7.85 2.27
CA THR A 80 -17.32 7.84 3.08
C THR A 80 -18.02 6.49 3.01
N ARG A 81 -18.97 6.26 3.92
CA ARG A 81 -19.82 5.05 3.95
C ARG A 81 -20.67 4.90 2.69
N LEU A 82 -21.16 6.03 2.18
CA LEU A 82 -22.00 6.08 0.99
C LEU A 82 -21.14 6.55 -0.20
N ASN A 83 -21.16 5.77 -1.27
CA ASN A 83 -20.58 6.17 -2.55
C ASN A 83 -21.63 6.02 -3.65
N ILE A 84 -21.86 7.10 -4.40
CA ILE A 84 -22.81 7.15 -5.52
C ILE A 84 -22.05 7.26 -6.84
N ASN A 85 -20.97 8.04 -6.90
CA ASN A 85 -20.27 8.43 -8.13
C ASN A 85 -19.55 7.28 -8.85
N MET A 86 -19.22 6.20 -8.13
CA MET A 86 -18.51 5.02 -8.68
C MET A 86 -19.34 3.74 -8.56
N GLY A 87 -20.65 3.89 -8.71
CA GLY A 87 -21.66 2.85 -8.46
C GLY A 87 -22.13 2.87 -7.01
N PHE A 88 -23.47 2.74 -6.84
CA PHE A 88 -24.08 2.78 -5.50
C PHE A 88 -23.46 1.73 -4.58
N ARG A 89 -22.96 2.18 -3.44
CA ARG A 89 -22.42 1.33 -2.38
C ARG A 89 -22.59 1.99 -1.03
N PHE A 90 -23.23 1.27 -0.14
CA PHE A 90 -23.28 1.60 1.28
C PHE A 90 -22.44 0.57 2.05
N THR A 91 -21.49 1.05 2.87
CA THR A 91 -20.64 0.21 3.70
C THR A 91 -20.78 0.67 5.15
N TRP A 92 -21.34 -0.19 5.97
CA TRP A 92 -21.56 0.11 7.39
C TRP A 92 -21.14 -1.05 8.28
N HIS A 93 -20.46 -0.73 9.35
CA HIS A 93 -20.16 -1.64 10.45
C HIS A 93 -19.96 -0.82 11.73
N PRO A 94 -20.47 -1.25 12.92
CA PRO A 94 -20.38 -0.48 14.16
C PRO A 94 -18.93 -0.24 14.61
N ARG A 95 -18.00 -1.14 14.29
CA ARG A 95 -16.57 -1.03 14.61
C ARG A 95 -15.73 -0.40 13.49
N ALA A 96 -16.36 0.17 12.44
CA ALA A 96 -15.68 0.88 11.36
C ALA A 96 -16.01 2.37 11.41
N LYS A 97 -14.98 3.22 11.58
CA LYS A 97 -15.10 4.67 11.53
C LYS A 97 -14.55 5.17 10.19
N PHE A 98 -15.34 5.96 9.47
CA PHE A 98 -14.96 6.53 8.19
C PHE A 98 -14.53 7.98 8.37
N PHE A 99 -13.40 8.30 7.75
CA PHE A 99 -12.90 9.66 7.58
C PHE A 99 -12.97 9.95 6.08
N SER A 100 -13.34 11.15 5.72
CA SER A 100 -13.35 11.60 4.33
C SER A 100 -11.97 11.48 3.68
N MET A 101 -11.75 12.10 2.53
CA MET A 101 -10.41 12.24 1.99
C MET A 101 -9.59 13.09 2.94
N VAL A 102 -8.64 12.47 3.62
CA VAL A 102 -7.75 13.11 4.61
C VAL A 102 -6.35 13.30 4.03
N GLY A 103 -5.70 14.40 4.40
CA GLY A 103 -4.33 14.74 4.03
C GLY A 103 -3.62 15.50 5.15
N GLY A 104 -2.31 15.73 5.00
CA GLY A 104 -1.53 16.44 6.01
C GLY A 104 -1.75 15.90 7.43
N LYS A 105 -1.84 16.76 8.42
CA LYS A 105 -1.98 16.38 9.84
C LYS A 105 -3.21 15.50 10.15
N GLU A 106 -4.32 15.70 9.42
CA GLU A 106 -5.53 14.88 9.60
C GLU A 106 -5.32 13.41 9.26
N LYS A 107 -4.35 13.11 8.37
CA LYS A 107 -3.93 11.76 8.03
C LYS A 107 -2.89 11.23 9.03
N LEU A 108 -1.92 12.05 9.41
CA LEU A 108 -0.77 11.60 10.21
C LEU A 108 -1.17 11.15 11.61
N THR A 109 -2.07 11.88 12.28
CA THR A 109 -2.55 11.52 13.63
C THR A 109 -3.20 10.11 13.66
N PRO A 110 -4.13 9.75 12.76
CA PRO A 110 -4.65 8.38 12.71
C PRO A 110 -3.60 7.30 12.39
N LEU A 111 -2.55 7.62 11.63
CA LEU A 111 -1.48 6.65 11.36
C LEU A 111 -0.64 6.38 12.60
N GLN A 112 -0.36 7.43 13.40
CA GLN A 112 0.42 7.33 14.65
C GLN A 112 -0.20 6.34 15.65
N HIS A 113 -1.52 6.30 15.77
CA HIS A 113 -2.25 5.43 16.71
C HIS A 113 -2.72 4.10 16.13
N SER A 114 -2.25 3.74 14.95
CA SER A 114 -2.70 2.53 14.26
C SER A 114 -1.89 1.30 14.66
N LYS A 115 -2.60 0.18 14.87
CA LYS A 115 -2.04 -1.17 15.07
C LYS A 115 -1.47 -1.78 13.79
N GLY A 116 -1.96 -1.35 12.61
CA GLY A 116 -1.55 -1.88 11.31
C GLY A 116 -2.43 -1.40 10.17
N LEU A 117 -1.88 -1.41 8.96
CA LEU A 117 -2.62 -1.19 7.71
C LEU A 117 -3.28 -2.50 7.28
N VAL A 118 -4.57 -2.46 6.96
CA VAL A 118 -5.27 -3.59 6.33
C VAL A 118 -5.63 -3.25 4.90
N PHE A 119 -4.91 -3.85 3.95
CA PHE A 119 -4.87 -3.46 2.54
C PHE A 119 -5.10 -4.64 1.59
N PRO A 120 -6.29 -5.30 1.64
CA PRO A 120 -6.60 -6.50 0.88
C PRO A 120 -7.04 -6.14 -0.55
N VAL A 121 -6.17 -5.50 -1.30
CA VAL A 121 -6.45 -5.06 -2.69
C VAL A 121 -6.76 -6.26 -3.60
N ARG A 122 -7.61 -6.04 -4.60
CA ARG A 122 -8.02 -7.04 -5.59
C ARG A 122 -7.58 -6.66 -7.00
N TRP A 123 -6.41 -6.07 -7.09
CA TRP A 123 -5.76 -5.69 -8.34
C TRP A 123 -4.25 -5.68 -8.14
N HIS A 124 -3.51 -5.62 -9.22
CA HIS A 124 -2.08 -5.45 -9.14
C HIS A 124 -1.75 -4.00 -8.77
N GLU A 125 -1.54 -3.75 -7.48
CA GLU A 125 -1.14 -2.44 -6.98
C GLU A 125 0.21 -2.04 -7.59
N PRO A 126 0.32 -0.90 -8.26
CA PRO A 126 1.59 -0.50 -8.87
C PRO A 126 2.72 -0.27 -7.86
N PHE A 127 2.40 0.35 -6.71
CA PHE A 127 3.34 0.54 -5.60
C PHE A 127 2.63 0.49 -4.24
N GLY A 128 1.70 1.43 -3.97
CA GLY A 128 0.99 1.49 -2.70
C GLY A 128 1.69 2.37 -1.66
N LEU A 129 1.67 3.69 -1.84
CA LEU A 129 2.21 4.66 -0.87
C LEU A 129 1.69 4.43 0.56
N ALA A 130 0.43 4.00 0.71
CA ALA A 130 -0.17 3.66 1.99
C ALA A 130 0.64 2.61 2.78
N ILE A 131 1.35 1.71 2.10
CA ILE A 131 2.19 0.67 2.70
C ILE A 131 3.37 1.33 3.42
N ILE A 132 4.15 2.12 2.69
CA ILE A 132 5.35 2.75 3.25
C ILE A 132 5.01 3.82 4.29
N GLU A 133 3.89 4.53 4.12
CA GLU A 133 3.35 5.45 5.13
C GLU A 133 3.01 4.72 6.43
N SER A 134 2.34 3.58 6.35
CA SER A 134 2.01 2.77 7.53
C SER A 134 3.26 2.27 8.25
N LEU A 135 4.20 1.69 7.49
CA LEU A 135 5.45 1.19 8.02
C LEU A 135 6.28 2.29 8.69
N TYR A 136 6.31 3.51 8.11
CA TYR A 136 7.00 4.65 8.71
C TYR A 136 6.46 5.00 10.10
N PHE A 137 5.16 4.86 10.33
CA PHE A 137 4.55 5.00 11.66
C PHE A 137 4.69 3.75 12.52
N GLY A 138 5.49 2.77 12.12
CA GLY A 138 5.74 1.55 12.87
C GLY A 138 4.54 0.58 12.89
N ALA A 139 3.63 0.72 11.94
CA ALA A 139 2.43 -0.11 11.85
C ALA A 139 2.60 -1.16 10.72
N PRO A 140 2.57 -2.47 11.04
CA PRO A 140 2.72 -3.55 10.07
C PRO A 140 1.58 -3.56 9.05
N VAL A 141 1.80 -4.29 7.93
CA VAL A 141 0.86 -4.34 6.81
C VAL A 141 0.26 -5.73 6.65
N PHE A 142 -1.06 -5.79 6.61
CA PHE A 142 -1.86 -6.99 6.36
C PHE A 142 -2.58 -6.83 5.03
N GLY A 143 -2.15 -7.55 4.01
CA GLY A 143 -2.64 -7.33 2.64
C GLY A 143 -2.78 -8.60 1.81
N THR A 144 -3.08 -8.42 0.53
CA THR A 144 -3.11 -9.49 -0.47
C THR A 144 -1.78 -9.57 -1.22
N PRO A 145 -1.36 -10.77 -1.71
CA PRO A 145 -0.09 -10.93 -2.41
C PRO A 145 -0.17 -10.48 -3.87
N TYR A 146 -0.68 -9.25 -4.13
CA TYR A 146 -0.89 -8.74 -5.48
C TYR A 146 -0.11 -7.47 -5.78
N GLY A 147 0.40 -7.39 -7.01
CA GLY A 147 1.17 -6.24 -7.48
C GLY A 147 2.50 -6.11 -6.74
N SER A 148 2.78 -4.93 -6.24
CA SER A 148 4.01 -4.61 -5.50
C SER A 148 4.02 -5.11 -4.05
N LEU A 149 2.89 -5.57 -3.50
CA LEU A 149 2.85 -5.94 -2.08
C LEU A 149 3.90 -6.98 -1.68
N PRO A 150 4.14 -8.07 -2.45
CA PRO A 150 5.19 -9.04 -2.12
C PRO A 150 6.62 -8.49 -2.15
N GLU A 151 6.87 -7.38 -2.83
CA GLU A 151 8.18 -6.71 -2.84
C GLU A 151 8.37 -5.77 -1.63
N LEU A 152 7.28 -5.23 -1.09
CA LEU A 152 7.30 -4.23 -0.05
C LEU A 152 7.02 -4.78 1.35
N VAL A 153 6.37 -5.93 1.43
CA VAL A 153 5.91 -6.52 2.70
C VAL A 153 6.53 -7.89 2.87
N HIS A 154 7.65 -7.96 3.59
CA HIS A 154 8.28 -9.20 4.04
C HIS A 154 7.77 -9.59 5.45
N GLU A 155 8.16 -10.76 5.92
CA GLU A 155 7.65 -11.37 7.16
C GLU A 155 7.84 -10.55 8.44
N ASP A 156 8.89 -9.71 8.51
CA ASP A 156 9.14 -8.88 9.69
C ASP A 156 8.28 -7.61 9.75
N VAL A 157 7.63 -7.23 8.65
CA VAL A 157 6.87 -5.97 8.53
C VAL A 157 5.41 -6.19 8.16
N GLY A 158 4.96 -7.43 7.99
CA GLY A 158 3.56 -7.72 7.72
C GLY A 158 3.27 -9.12 7.21
N PHE A 159 2.04 -9.33 6.78
CA PHE A 159 1.55 -10.62 6.33
C PHE A 159 0.64 -10.47 5.10
N LEU A 160 0.79 -11.38 4.13
CA LEU A 160 0.02 -11.36 2.89
C LEU A 160 -0.78 -12.64 2.70
N SER A 161 -2.08 -12.50 2.46
CA SER A 161 -2.97 -13.60 2.12
C SER A 161 -4.18 -13.10 1.32
N HIS A 162 -4.69 -13.93 0.41
CA HIS A 162 -5.97 -13.69 -0.26
C HIS A 162 -7.17 -14.22 0.54
N SER A 163 -6.94 -14.91 1.65
CA SER A 163 -7.97 -15.41 2.56
C SER A 163 -8.25 -14.43 3.69
N SER A 164 -9.51 -14.03 3.82
CA SER A 164 -9.97 -13.18 4.93
C SER A 164 -9.78 -13.83 6.30
N ALA A 165 -9.94 -15.15 6.40
CA ALA A 165 -9.76 -15.89 7.64
C ALA A 165 -8.29 -15.87 8.08
N THR A 166 -7.38 -16.27 7.18
CA THR A 166 -5.93 -16.26 7.46
C THR A 166 -5.41 -14.86 7.76
N LEU A 167 -5.93 -13.84 7.04
CA LEU A 167 -5.55 -12.45 7.32
C LEU A 167 -6.04 -11.99 8.70
N SER A 168 -7.22 -12.47 9.14
CA SER A 168 -7.75 -12.17 10.48
C SER A 168 -6.91 -12.83 11.58
N GLU A 169 -6.41 -14.03 11.36
CA GLU A 169 -5.48 -14.69 12.28
C GLU A 169 -4.20 -13.88 12.44
N ALA A 170 -3.57 -13.47 11.34
CA ALA A 170 -2.39 -12.61 11.37
C ALA A 170 -2.67 -11.25 12.05
N ILE A 171 -3.82 -10.63 11.79
CA ILE A 171 -4.26 -9.40 12.44
C ILE A 171 -4.37 -9.59 13.97
N SER A 172 -4.82 -10.76 14.44
CA SER A 172 -4.91 -11.03 15.88
C SER A 172 -3.54 -11.11 16.57
N GLN A 173 -2.49 -11.35 15.79
CA GLN A 173 -1.09 -11.49 16.22
C GLN A 173 -0.26 -10.23 15.88
N TYR A 174 -0.88 -9.08 15.64
CA TYR A 174 -0.18 -7.85 15.22
C TYR A 174 0.95 -7.42 16.17
N GLN A 175 0.88 -7.82 17.42
CA GLN A 175 1.88 -7.50 18.47
C GLN A 175 3.22 -8.25 18.27
N ASP A 176 3.26 -9.27 17.43
CA ASP A 176 4.48 -10.00 17.09
C ASP A 176 5.40 -9.16 16.17
N TYR A 177 4.86 -8.11 15.56
CA TYR A 177 5.61 -7.17 14.72
C TYR A 177 6.22 -6.06 15.56
N ASN A 178 7.53 -5.85 15.39
CA ASN A 178 8.24 -4.78 16.08
C ASN A 178 8.03 -3.43 15.36
N PRO A 179 7.44 -2.41 16.02
CA PRO A 179 7.22 -1.11 15.41
C PRO A 179 8.50 -0.43 14.91
N LYS A 180 9.63 -0.64 15.61
CA LYS A 180 10.91 -0.07 15.20
C LYS A 180 11.42 -0.71 13.91
N THR A 181 11.28 -2.01 13.74
CA THR A 181 11.63 -2.71 12.50
C THR A 181 10.83 -2.18 11.32
N CYS A 182 9.51 -2.01 11.46
CA CYS A 182 8.67 -1.41 10.44
C CYS A 182 9.11 0.02 10.08
N HIS A 183 9.35 0.84 11.09
CA HIS A 183 9.80 2.23 10.91
C HIS A 183 11.15 2.33 10.21
N ASP A 184 12.16 1.64 10.72
CA ASP A 184 13.53 1.68 10.19
C ASP A 184 13.56 1.20 8.73
N TYR A 185 12.78 0.16 8.42
CA TYR A 185 12.65 -0.34 7.05
C TYR A 185 12.10 0.72 6.10
N ALA A 186 11.00 1.38 6.46
CA ALA A 186 10.41 2.43 5.63
C ALA A 186 11.35 3.65 5.51
N ALA A 187 11.89 4.11 6.64
CA ALA A 187 12.76 5.28 6.67
C ALA A 187 14.05 5.09 5.85
N THR A 188 14.59 3.87 5.85
CA THR A 188 15.84 3.57 5.13
C THR A 188 15.61 3.35 3.63
N HIS A 189 14.57 2.61 3.25
CA HIS A 189 14.43 2.13 1.88
C HIS A 189 13.50 2.98 1.01
N PHE A 190 12.58 3.73 1.61
CA PHE A 190 11.53 4.46 0.87
C PHE A 190 11.55 5.96 1.14
N ASN A 191 12.73 6.55 1.28
CA ASN A 191 12.88 8.00 1.39
C ASN A 191 13.11 8.65 0.01
N ALA A 192 12.84 9.96 -0.06
CA ALA A 192 12.96 10.74 -1.28
C ALA A 192 14.40 10.79 -1.81
N GLU A 193 15.39 10.72 -0.95
CA GLU A 193 16.80 10.75 -1.35
C GLU A 193 17.20 9.47 -2.11
N VAL A 194 16.85 8.30 -1.56
CA VAL A 194 17.06 6.98 -2.21
C VAL A 194 16.37 6.93 -3.57
N MET A 195 15.12 7.36 -3.63
CA MET A 195 14.35 7.44 -4.88
C MET A 195 15.04 8.36 -5.89
N THR A 196 15.39 9.57 -5.48
CA THR A 196 16.00 10.59 -6.35
C THR A 196 17.32 10.09 -6.93
N LYS A 197 18.18 9.48 -6.10
CA LYS A 197 19.45 8.91 -6.56
C LYS A 197 19.24 7.85 -7.63
N ALA A 198 18.31 6.93 -7.41
CA ALA A 198 17.99 5.89 -8.39
C ALA A 198 17.46 6.46 -9.72
N TYR A 199 16.68 7.55 -9.69
CA TYR A 199 16.26 8.24 -10.92
C TYR A 199 17.41 8.95 -11.62
N ILE A 200 18.35 9.58 -10.88
CA ILE A 200 19.55 10.21 -11.45
C ILE A 200 20.38 9.18 -12.20
N ASP A 201 20.60 7.99 -11.62
CA ASP A 201 21.32 6.90 -12.30
C ASP A 201 20.68 6.51 -13.65
N PHE A 202 19.35 6.51 -13.74
CA PHE A 202 18.66 6.29 -15.02
C PHE A 202 18.79 7.48 -15.98
N TYR A 203 18.72 8.70 -15.49
CA TYR A 203 18.92 9.89 -16.33
C TYR A 203 20.33 9.92 -16.94
N GLU A 204 21.37 9.59 -16.16
CA GLU A 204 22.75 9.50 -16.66
C GLU A 204 22.87 8.46 -17.79
N LYS A 205 22.29 7.27 -17.63
CA LYS A 205 22.24 6.26 -18.70
C LYS A 205 21.61 6.80 -19.98
N VAL A 206 20.46 7.47 -19.85
CA VAL A 206 19.76 8.05 -21.01
C VAL A 206 20.59 9.16 -21.68
N MET A 207 21.25 10.03 -20.89
CA MET A 207 22.15 11.05 -21.41
C MET A 207 23.34 10.45 -22.16
N ASN A 208 23.84 9.31 -21.70
CA ASN A 208 24.88 8.53 -22.37
C ASN A 208 24.34 7.70 -23.58
N ARG A 209 23.09 7.91 -23.98
CA ARG A 209 22.41 7.20 -25.07
C ARG A 209 22.24 5.70 -24.83
N GLU A 210 22.30 5.26 -23.57
CA GLU A 210 21.99 3.89 -23.19
C GLU A 210 20.47 3.66 -23.19
N LYS A 211 20.07 2.43 -23.47
CA LYS A 211 18.66 2.01 -23.37
C LYS A 211 18.42 1.42 -21.99
N ILE A 212 17.46 1.95 -21.25
CA ILE A 212 17.11 1.44 -19.93
C ILE A 212 16.14 0.25 -19.97
N ASN A 213 15.39 0.08 -21.07
CA ASN A 213 14.62 -1.13 -21.37
C ASN A 213 15.06 -1.71 -22.71
N GLN A 214 15.11 -3.03 -22.84
CA GLN A 214 15.52 -3.72 -24.07
C GLN A 214 14.58 -3.44 -25.23
N SER A 215 13.29 -3.36 -24.96
CA SER A 215 12.22 -3.04 -25.91
C SER A 215 11.33 -1.92 -25.37
N THR A 216 10.46 -1.36 -26.21
CA THR A 216 9.41 -0.45 -25.73
C THR A 216 8.47 -1.23 -24.81
N PRO A 217 8.32 -0.82 -23.55
CA PRO A 217 7.44 -1.50 -22.61
C PRO A 217 6.00 -1.56 -23.09
N ALA A 218 5.37 -2.71 -22.92
CA ALA A 218 3.97 -2.91 -23.28
C ALA A 218 3.34 -3.91 -22.31
N LYS A 219 2.08 -3.69 -21.95
CA LYS A 219 1.36 -4.59 -21.04
C LYS A 219 1.27 -6.00 -21.62
N ILE A 220 1.78 -6.99 -20.89
CA ILE A 220 1.86 -8.39 -21.34
C ILE A 220 0.47 -9.03 -21.40
N LEU A 221 -0.30 -8.88 -20.31
CA LEU A 221 -1.64 -9.46 -20.19
C LEU A 221 -2.69 -8.40 -20.49
N LYS A 222 -3.42 -8.57 -21.59
CA LYS A 222 -4.50 -7.66 -21.99
C LYS A 222 -5.83 -8.00 -21.31
N ASP A 223 -6.06 -9.28 -21.01
CA ASP A 223 -7.33 -9.80 -20.47
C ASP A 223 -7.14 -10.28 -19.02
N GLU A 224 -6.95 -9.35 -18.10
CA GLU A 224 -6.93 -9.67 -16.68
C GLU A 224 -8.30 -9.48 -16.05
N PRO A 225 -8.65 -10.34 -15.08
CA PRO A 225 -9.90 -10.16 -14.34
C PRO A 225 -9.88 -8.81 -13.62
N LYS A 226 -10.99 -8.08 -13.69
CA LYS A 226 -11.13 -6.78 -13.03
C LYS A 226 -10.89 -6.85 -11.52
N PHE A 227 -11.16 -8.00 -10.91
CA PHE A 227 -10.96 -8.26 -9.49
C PHE A 227 -10.21 -9.58 -9.33
N LEU A 228 -9.06 -9.52 -8.68
CA LEU A 228 -8.30 -10.69 -8.26
C LEU A 228 -8.99 -11.39 -7.07
N ASN A 229 -8.59 -12.62 -6.78
CA ASN A 229 -9.23 -13.46 -5.77
C ASN A 229 -9.21 -12.80 -4.38
N TRP A 230 -10.27 -13.02 -3.65
CA TRP A 230 -10.42 -12.68 -2.24
C TRP A 230 -11.46 -13.61 -1.64
N ASP A 231 -11.02 -14.48 -0.74
CA ASP A 231 -11.86 -15.44 -0.02
C ASP A 231 -12.35 -14.76 1.26
N ALA A 232 -13.66 -14.38 1.29
CA ALA A 232 -14.28 -13.53 2.32
C ALA A 232 -14.63 -14.27 3.63
#